data_3a233f93ce3ff183e8b9f8e4153a43e0
#
_entry.id   3a233f93ce3ff183e8b9f8e4153a43e0
#
_cell.length_a   1.000
_cell.length_b   1.000
_cell.length_c   1.000
_cell.angle_alpha   90.00
_cell.angle_beta   90.00
_cell.angle_gamma   90.00
#
_symmetry.space_group_name_H-M   'P 1'
#
loop_
_entity.id
_entity.type
_entity.pdbx_description
1 polymer ?
#
loop_
_entity_poly.entity_id
_entity_poly.type
_entity_poly.pdbx_seq_one_letter_code
_entity_poly.pdbx_strand_id
1 'polypeptide(L)'
;MDELEDDIIRVTPSINLYVKGPYDGVLTEFFEFIDENCRIMRVLFKNSVGNRFRSRILNKVFGRSGVDSDWIGDMKINDSMHFLMLMSAFGGITIVEKWVFGEINSTPAELAAALSEFMDRR
;
A
#
# COMPACT_ATOMS: atom_id res chain seq x y z
N MET A 1 17.22 -2.28 12.97
CA MET A 1 16.32 -1.92 11.85
C MET A 1 15.46 -3.09 11.41
N ASP A 2 16.06 -4.29 11.25
CA ASP A 2 15.28 -5.45 10.80
C ASP A 2 14.14 -5.82 11.74
N GLU A 3 14.40 -5.74 13.05
CA GLU A 3 13.38 -6.04 14.05
C GLU A 3 12.22 -5.04 13.98
N LEU A 4 12.53 -3.76 13.83
CA LEU A 4 11.53 -2.72 13.69
C LEU A 4 10.72 -2.90 12.41
N GLU A 5 11.38 -3.21 11.31
CA GLU A 5 10.73 -3.48 10.04
C GLU A 5 9.79 -4.69 10.16
N ASP A 6 10.26 -5.77 10.76
CA ASP A 6 9.46 -6.99 10.95
C ASP A 6 8.21 -6.71 11.79
N ASP A 7 8.36 -5.92 12.85
CA ASP A 7 7.24 -5.57 13.71
C ASP A 7 6.18 -4.76 12.98
N ILE A 8 6.59 -3.77 12.19
CA ILE A 8 5.62 -2.93 11.48
C ILE A 8 4.93 -3.72 10.36
N ILE A 9 5.66 -4.56 9.64
CA ILE A 9 5.06 -5.41 8.60
C ILE A 9 4.04 -6.36 9.21
N ARG A 10 4.35 -6.95 10.36
CA ARG A 10 3.45 -7.89 11.01
C ARG A 10 2.09 -7.28 11.35
N VAL A 11 2.07 -6.02 11.78
CA VAL A 11 0.83 -5.36 12.20
C VAL A 11 0.16 -4.54 11.10
N THR A 12 0.78 -4.43 9.93
CA THR A 12 0.21 -3.69 8.80
C THR A 12 -1.06 -4.39 8.29
N PRO A 13 -2.17 -3.65 8.13
CA PRO A 13 -3.40 -4.25 7.60
C PRO A 13 -3.25 -4.73 6.16
N SER A 14 -4.00 -5.77 5.80
CA SER A 14 -4.07 -6.27 4.43
C SER A 14 -5.37 -5.83 3.77
N ILE A 15 -5.31 -5.56 2.46
CA ILE A 15 -6.45 -5.13 1.66
C ILE A 15 -6.66 -6.15 0.54
N ASN A 16 -7.87 -6.70 0.43
CA ASN A 16 -8.19 -7.62 -0.65
C ASN A 16 -8.91 -6.88 -1.77
N LEU A 17 -8.21 -6.64 -2.87
CA LEU A 17 -8.73 -5.90 -4.01
C LEU A 17 -9.74 -6.68 -4.84
N TYR A 18 -9.83 -8.00 -4.66
CA TYR A 18 -10.82 -8.83 -5.33
C TYR A 18 -12.19 -8.78 -4.67
N VAL A 19 -12.24 -8.40 -3.40
CA VAL A 19 -13.51 -8.23 -2.71
C VAL A 19 -14.17 -6.95 -3.21
N LYS A 20 -15.43 -7.05 -3.60
CA LYS A 20 -16.17 -5.88 -4.08
C LYS A 20 -16.46 -4.94 -2.93
N GLY A 21 -16.32 -3.63 -3.18
CA GLY A 21 -16.52 -2.61 -2.18
C GLY A 21 -17.80 -2.73 -1.36
N PRO A 22 -18.02 -1.82 -0.42
CA PRO A 22 -17.29 -0.56 -0.25
C PRO A 22 -15.94 -0.74 0.44
N TYR A 23 -14.99 0.09 0.06
CA TYR A 23 -13.62 0.02 0.59
C TYR A 23 -13.33 1.07 1.65
N ASP A 24 -14.23 2.03 1.87
CA ASP A 24 -14.01 3.20 2.72
C ASP A 24 -13.47 2.84 4.11
N GLY A 25 -14.12 1.89 4.79
CA GLY A 25 -13.73 1.52 6.14
C GLY A 25 -12.34 0.92 6.21
N VAL A 26 -12.06 -0.02 5.33
CA VAL A 26 -10.76 -0.70 5.28
C VAL A 26 -9.64 0.27 4.93
N LEU A 27 -9.87 1.15 3.95
CA LEU A 27 -8.88 2.12 3.53
C LEU A 27 -8.66 3.18 4.59
N THR A 28 -9.70 3.63 5.26
CA THR A 28 -9.57 4.59 6.37
C THR A 28 -8.71 4.01 7.48
N GLU A 29 -8.97 2.78 7.88
CA GLU A 29 -8.15 2.10 8.90
C GLU A 29 -6.70 1.98 8.47
N PHE A 30 -6.47 1.65 7.20
CA PHE A 30 -5.12 1.52 6.67
C PHE A 30 -4.38 2.87 6.74
N PHE A 31 -5.00 3.94 6.25
CA PHE A 31 -4.34 5.25 6.26
C PHE A 31 -4.16 5.81 7.66
N GLU A 32 -5.11 5.54 8.57
CA GLU A 32 -4.94 5.91 9.98
C GLU A 32 -3.76 5.18 10.60
N PHE A 33 -3.62 3.88 10.30
CA PHE A 33 -2.48 3.09 10.76
C PHE A 33 -1.15 3.70 10.27
N ILE A 34 -1.08 4.06 9.00
CA ILE A 34 0.12 4.68 8.42
C ILE A 34 0.41 6.01 9.11
N ASP A 35 -0.62 6.83 9.34
CA ASP A 35 -0.46 8.13 9.97
C ASP A 35 0.07 8.00 11.40
N GLU A 36 -0.47 7.06 12.16
CA GLU A 36 -0.04 6.79 13.53
C GLU A 36 1.41 6.31 13.61
N ASN A 37 1.88 5.65 12.56
CA ASN A 37 3.22 5.08 12.50
C ASN A 37 4.14 5.81 11.51
N CYS A 38 3.80 7.05 11.14
CA CYS A 38 4.50 7.74 10.07
C CYS A 38 5.99 7.97 10.34
N ARG A 39 6.38 8.15 11.60
CA ARG A 39 7.80 8.31 11.95
C ARG A 39 8.59 7.04 11.66
N ILE A 40 8.02 5.90 12.04
CA ILE A 40 8.63 4.59 11.79
C ILE A 40 8.68 4.34 10.28
N MET A 41 7.59 4.65 9.60
CA MET A 41 7.51 4.48 8.14
C MET A 41 8.58 5.29 7.42
N ARG A 42 8.78 6.55 7.83
CA ARG A 42 9.82 7.40 7.25
C ARG A 42 11.22 6.78 7.41
N VAL A 43 11.51 6.29 8.61
CA VAL A 43 12.81 5.67 8.88
C VAL A 43 13.00 4.45 7.98
N LEU A 44 11.99 3.61 7.87
CA LEU A 44 12.10 2.37 7.10
C LEU A 44 12.19 2.62 5.59
N PHE A 45 11.41 3.56 5.07
CA PHE A 45 11.52 3.92 3.65
C PHE A 45 12.88 4.52 3.32
N LYS A 46 13.40 5.37 4.22
CA LYS A 46 14.65 6.07 4.00
C LYS A 46 15.86 5.13 4.07
N ASN A 47 15.83 4.18 5.01
CA ASN A 47 16.98 3.32 5.30
C ASN A 47 16.90 1.93 4.68
N SER A 48 15.83 1.67 3.92
CA SER A 48 15.67 0.38 3.27
C SER A 48 16.72 0.20 2.16
N VAL A 49 17.42 -0.91 2.18
CA VAL A 49 18.38 -1.25 1.14
C VAL A 49 17.61 -1.63 -0.12
N GLY A 50 17.88 -0.89 -1.20
CA GLY A 50 17.10 -1.04 -2.41
C GLY A 50 15.66 -0.71 -2.12
N ASN A 51 14.71 -1.52 -2.57
CA ASN A 51 13.28 -1.34 -2.33
C ASN A 51 12.71 -2.40 -1.39
N ARG A 52 13.54 -2.95 -0.52
CA ARG A 52 13.15 -4.05 0.35
C ARG A 52 11.89 -3.74 1.17
N PHE A 53 11.88 -2.61 1.87
CA PHE A 53 10.72 -2.27 2.69
C PHE A 53 9.48 -2.01 1.84
N ARG A 54 9.65 -1.34 0.70
CA ARG A 54 8.54 -1.09 -0.24
C ARG A 54 7.93 -2.40 -0.70
N SER A 55 8.78 -3.37 -1.07
CA SER A 55 8.31 -4.67 -1.53
C SER A 55 7.59 -5.43 -0.43
N ARG A 56 8.13 -5.40 0.79
CA ARG A 56 7.53 -6.10 1.91
C ARG A 56 6.17 -5.53 2.28
N ILE A 57 6.04 -4.21 2.35
CA ILE A 57 4.78 -3.59 2.71
C ILE A 57 3.74 -3.77 1.59
N LEU A 58 4.17 -3.68 0.33
CA LEU A 58 3.30 -3.92 -0.81
C LEU A 58 2.74 -5.34 -0.77
N ASN A 59 3.58 -6.32 -0.52
CA ASN A 59 3.17 -7.71 -0.44
C ASN A 59 2.22 -7.94 0.74
N LYS A 60 2.52 -7.37 1.89
CA LYS A 60 1.66 -7.51 3.07
C LYS A 60 0.29 -6.89 2.84
N VAL A 61 0.24 -5.69 2.27
CA VAL A 61 -1.02 -4.96 2.08
C VAL A 61 -1.87 -5.62 1.00
N PHE A 62 -1.27 -5.98 -0.14
CA PHE A 62 -2.01 -6.41 -1.32
C PHE A 62 -1.79 -7.88 -1.70
N GLY A 63 -1.06 -8.64 -0.90
CA GLY A 63 -0.74 -10.03 -1.23
C GLY A 63 -1.97 -10.90 -1.44
N ARG A 64 -3.04 -10.64 -0.70
CA ARG A 64 -4.29 -11.38 -0.84
C ARG A 64 -5.00 -11.12 -2.17
N SER A 65 -4.62 -10.05 -2.85
CA SER A 65 -5.17 -9.71 -4.16
C SER A 65 -4.36 -10.30 -5.31
N GLY A 66 -3.36 -11.13 -4.97
CA GLY A 66 -2.49 -11.72 -5.97
C GLY A 66 -1.41 -10.77 -6.46
N VAL A 67 -1.22 -9.64 -5.79
CA VAL A 67 -0.15 -8.70 -6.11
C VAL A 67 1.04 -9.05 -5.24
N ASP A 68 2.09 -9.57 -5.85
CA ASP A 68 3.29 -10.00 -5.15
C ASP A 68 4.50 -9.36 -5.84
N SER A 69 5.34 -8.69 -5.06
CA SER A 69 6.52 -8.01 -5.58
C SER A 69 7.55 -8.97 -6.19
N ASP A 70 7.48 -10.25 -5.83
CA ASP A 70 8.40 -11.25 -6.36
C ASP A 70 8.15 -11.57 -7.84
N TRP A 71 7.03 -11.15 -8.38
CA TRP A 71 6.70 -11.40 -9.79
C TRP A 71 7.30 -10.38 -10.74
N ILE A 72 7.88 -9.30 -10.25
CA ILE A 72 8.27 -8.18 -11.11
C ILE A 72 9.11 -8.62 -12.31
N GLY A 73 9.95 -9.62 -12.15
CA GLY A 73 10.81 -10.09 -13.25
C GLY A 73 10.08 -10.89 -14.34
N ASP A 74 9.03 -11.63 -13.96
CA ASP A 74 8.35 -12.56 -14.85
C ASP A 74 6.87 -12.27 -15.02
N MET A 75 6.42 -11.13 -14.52
CA MET A 75 5.01 -10.81 -14.51
C MET A 75 4.44 -10.65 -15.91
N LYS A 76 3.31 -11.28 -16.13
CA LYS A 76 2.54 -11.11 -17.34
C LYS A 76 1.17 -10.56 -16.97
N ILE A 77 0.78 -9.47 -17.63
CA ILE A 77 -0.53 -8.88 -17.41
C ILE A 77 -1.54 -9.66 -18.23
N ASN A 78 -2.49 -10.30 -17.54
CA ASN A 78 -3.44 -11.20 -18.16
C ASN A 78 -4.70 -10.51 -18.68
N ASP A 79 -5.13 -9.43 -18.03
CA ASP A 79 -6.32 -8.70 -18.43
C ASP A 79 -6.32 -7.29 -17.82
N SER A 80 -7.35 -6.52 -18.16
CA SER A 80 -7.45 -5.13 -17.70
C SER A 80 -7.65 -5.02 -16.19
N MET A 81 -8.33 -5.98 -15.56
CA MET A 81 -8.50 -6.01 -14.11
C MET A 81 -7.15 -6.21 -13.42
N HIS A 82 -6.34 -7.14 -13.91
CA HIS A 82 -5.00 -7.37 -13.36
C HIS A 82 -4.13 -6.13 -13.50
N PHE A 83 -4.17 -5.47 -14.66
CA PHE A 83 -3.46 -4.21 -14.88
C PHE A 83 -3.89 -3.14 -13.88
N LEU A 84 -5.19 -2.99 -13.68
CA LEU A 84 -5.74 -1.98 -12.78
C LEU A 84 -5.31 -2.24 -11.32
N MET A 85 -5.33 -3.50 -10.89
CA MET A 85 -4.88 -3.87 -9.55
C MET A 85 -3.40 -3.55 -9.34
N LEU A 86 -2.57 -3.84 -10.33
CA LEU A 86 -1.15 -3.52 -10.25
C LEU A 86 -0.92 -2.01 -10.20
N MET A 87 -1.64 -1.25 -11.02
CA MET A 87 -1.56 0.22 -10.96
C MET A 87 -1.96 0.74 -9.58
N SER A 88 -3.04 0.21 -9.03
CA SER A 88 -3.51 0.63 -7.70
C SER A 88 -2.49 0.30 -6.62
N ALA A 89 -1.89 -0.89 -6.67
CA ALA A 89 -0.92 -1.32 -5.67
C ALA A 89 0.37 -0.50 -5.74
N PHE A 90 0.98 -0.41 -6.92
CA PHE A 90 2.25 0.29 -7.09
C PHE A 90 2.08 1.81 -6.94
N GLY A 91 1.00 2.36 -7.48
CA GLY A 91 0.68 3.77 -7.29
C GLY A 91 0.38 4.09 -5.84
N GLY A 92 -0.36 3.20 -5.17
CA GLY A 92 -0.70 3.36 -3.76
C GLY A 92 0.52 3.41 -2.85
N ILE A 93 1.49 2.52 -3.04
CA ILE A 93 2.69 2.54 -2.20
C ILE A 93 3.52 3.79 -2.42
N THR A 94 3.57 4.28 -3.65
CA THR A 94 4.26 5.53 -3.97
C THR A 94 3.60 6.71 -3.28
N ILE A 95 2.26 6.75 -3.29
CA ILE A 95 1.50 7.81 -2.60
C ILE A 95 1.73 7.75 -1.10
N VAL A 96 1.72 6.57 -0.51
CA VAL A 96 2.01 6.40 0.92
C VAL A 96 3.38 6.94 1.26
N GLU A 97 4.39 6.60 0.47
CA GLU A 97 5.76 7.08 0.71
C GLU A 97 5.81 8.61 0.66
N LYS A 98 5.23 9.21 -0.36
CA LYS A 98 5.21 10.68 -0.49
C LYS A 98 4.44 11.34 0.64
N TRP A 99 3.38 10.71 1.09
CA TRP A 99 2.55 11.22 2.16
C TRP A 99 3.30 11.20 3.51
N VAL A 100 3.98 10.10 3.83
CA VAL A 100 4.72 10.03 5.10
C VAL A 100 5.91 10.98 5.13
N PHE A 101 6.45 11.36 3.97
CA PHE A 101 7.52 12.36 3.89
C PHE A 101 7.00 13.80 3.79
N GLY A 102 5.69 13.99 3.84
CA GLY A 102 5.11 15.32 3.84
C GLY A 102 4.98 15.98 2.48
N GLU A 103 5.21 15.23 1.41
CA GLU A 103 5.08 15.74 0.04
C GLU A 103 3.63 15.81 -0.43
N ILE A 104 2.75 15.05 0.21
CA ILE A 104 1.31 15.09 -0.02
C ILE A 104 0.66 15.53 1.29
N ASN A 105 -0.16 16.57 1.22
CA ASN A 105 -0.83 17.14 2.38
C ASN A 105 -2.32 16.78 2.35
N SER A 106 -2.65 15.65 2.97
CA SER A 106 -4.03 15.15 3.04
C SER A 106 -4.25 14.41 4.35
N THR A 107 -5.49 14.32 4.79
CA THR A 107 -5.84 13.52 5.96
C THR A 107 -6.02 12.06 5.56
N PRO A 108 -5.96 11.12 6.52
CA PRO A 108 -6.27 9.72 6.23
C PRO A 108 -7.64 9.54 5.56
N ALA A 109 -8.66 10.27 6.02
CA ALA A 109 -10.00 10.18 5.44
C ALA A 109 -10.04 10.66 4.00
N GLU A 110 -9.31 11.74 3.68
CA GLU A 110 -9.24 12.26 2.32
C GLU A 110 -8.59 11.26 1.37
N LEU A 111 -7.49 10.65 1.81
CA LEU A 111 -6.80 9.64 0.99
C LEU A 111 -7.67 8.40 0.79
N ALA A 112 -8.33 7.95 1.86
CA ALA A 112 -9.23 6.80 1.79
C ALA A 112 -10.38 7.06 0.82
N ALA A 113 -10.98 8.24 0.89
CA ALA A 113 -12.10 8.60 0.01
C ALA A 113 -11.67 8.64 -1.46
N ALA A 114 -10.52 9.24 -1.73
CA ALA A 114 -10.01 9.35 -3.10
C ALA A 114 -9.70 7.99 -3.70
N LEU A 115 -9.02 7.13 -2.93
CA LEU A 115 -8.68 5.80 -3.42
C LEU A 115 -9.93 4.92 -3.57
N SER A 116 -10.85 5.01 -2.62
CA SER A 116 -12.11 4.26 -2.69
C SER A 116 -12.91 4.63 -3.94
N GLU A 117 -13.01 5.92 -4.23
CA GLU A 117 -13.68 6.39 -5.45
C GLU A 117 -13.02 5.83 -6.70
N PHE A 118 -11.71 5.86 -6.76
CA PHE A 118 -10.95 5.31 -7.88
C PHE A 118 -11.23 3.82 -8.06
N MET A 119 -11.21 3.07 -6.95
CA MET A 119 -11.42 1.62 -6.99
C MET A 119 -12.85 1.25 -7.36
N ASP A 120 -13.82 2.05 -6.95
CA ASP A 120 -15.23 1.79 -7.25
C ASP A 120 -15.57 2.02 -8.73
N ARG A 121 -14.70 2.70 -9.47
CA ARG A 121 -14.91 2.95 -10.91
C ARG A 121 -14.45 1.84 -11.82
N ARG A 122 -13.77 0.83 -11.28
CA ARG A 122 -13.27 -0.26 -12.12
C ARG A 122 -14.36 -1.23 -12.60
#